data_e7298912f6ad2478caa8c041d7759181
#
_entry.id   e7298912f6ad2478caa8c041d7759181
#
_cell.length_a   1.000
_cell.length_b   1.000
_cell.length_c   1.000
_cell.angle_alpha   90.00
_cell.angle_beta   90.00
_cell.angle_gamma   90.00
#
_symmetry.space_group_name_H-M   'P 1'
#
loop_
_entity.id
_entity.type
_entity.pdbx_description
1 polymer ?
#
loop_
_entity_poly.entity_id
_entity_poly.type
_entity_poly.pdbx_seq_one_letter_code
_entity_poly.pdbx_strand_id
1 'polypeptide(L)'
;MYYHRIILMKTLKELMYYMGQRKALLPLSMFLSVLSELAGLLPYILIWLIVRELLSDGNFASSQHIIFYARWAAGMAIGGIILYFLALTCSHLAAFRVESNLRKEAMCKIVKMPLGFFDTNTSGRIRKIIDDNASITHSFLAHQLPDLSGTILVPAITILLIGIFNWQLGLACIVPVVIAMFIMGYTMNTKGKEFMRTYMTSLEDMNTEAVEYVRGIPVVKVFQQTIYSFKNFYKSIMNYNQMVSSYTGMWEKPMSFYTIIINSFVFFLTPLAILLIGNTGHYTPVLLDFFLFVLITPVFSQSIMKSMYLSQALGQAQEALGRLNRLINYEQLSTSHENVSSMSKFDITFSHVSFTYPDCKEKAIDDISFTILQGQRIALVGASGSGKTTIARLIPRFWDTKEGQVLIGGTNVKDISQETLMKNISFVFQNPHLFKTTLLENIAY
;
A
#
# COMPACT_ATOMS: atom_id res chain seq x y z
N MET A 1 -5.01 -18.21 -8.69
CA MET A 1 -4.66 -17.44 -9.91
C MET A 1 -5.83 -16.58 -10.45
N TYR A 2 -7.02 -17.12 -10.68
CA TYR A 2 -8.18 -16.36 -11.18
C TYR A 2 -8.61 -15.19 -10.26
N TYR A 3 -8.66 -15.40 -8.95
CA TYR A 3 -9.02 -14.39 -7.95
C TYR A 3 -8.04 -13.20 -7.94
N HIS A 4 -6.72 -13.44 -7.98
CA HIS A 4 -5.68 -12.39 -8.04
C HIS A 4 -5.77 -11.55 -9.32
N ARG A 5 -6.15 -12.16 -10.45
CA ARG A 5 -6.33 -11.46 -11.73
C ARG A 5 -7.51 -10.47 -11.68
N ILE A 6 -8.64 -10.88 -11.11
CA ILE A 6 -9.82 -10.00 -10.94
C ILE A 6 -9.48 -8.82 -10.04
N ILE A 7 -8.78 -9.08 -8.96
CA ILE A 7 -8.36 -8.08 -7.99
C ILE A 7 -7.40 -7.07 -8.64
N LEU A 8 -6.37 -7.55 -9.33
CA LEU A 8 -5.41 -6.70 -10.05
C LEU A 8 -6.14 -5.80 -11.05
N MET A 9 -7.04 -6.35 -11.86
CA MET A 9 -7.79 -5.58 -12.85
C MET A 9 -8.68 -4.51 -12.21
N LYS A 10 -9.32 -4.81 -11.07
CA LYS A 10 -10.15 -3.84 -10.34
C LYS A 10 -9.30 -2.69 -9.80
N THR A 11 -8.18 -3.02 -9.13
CA THR A 11 -7.25 -2.04 -8.57
C THR A 11 -6.64 -1.16 -9.67
N LEU A 12 -6.22 -1.76 -10.78
CA LEU A 12 -5.69 -1.02 -11.92
C LEU A 12 -6.72 -0.09 -12.56
N LYS A 13 -7.95 -0.56 -12.74
CA LYS A 13 -9.05 0.27 -13.30
C LYS A 13 -9.30 1.50 -12.42
N GLU A 14 -9.29 1.33 -11.14
CA GLU A 14 -9.48 2.41 -10.17
C GLU A 14 -8.30 3.40 -10.20
N LEU A 15 -7.06 2.91 -10.16
CA LEU A 15 -5.86 3.75 -10.26
C LEU A 15 -5.77 4.47 -11.61
N MET A 16 -6.19 3.84 -12.71
CA MET A 16 -6.26 4.47 -14.03
C MET A 16 -7.24 5.65 -14.08
N TYR A 17 -8.30 5.65 -13.26
CA TYR A 17 -9.18 6.81 -13.15
C TYR A 17 -8.41 8.05 -12.68
N TYR A 18 -7.53 7.88 -11.68
CA TYR A 18 -6.70 8.96 -11.14
C TYR A 18 -5.55 9.41 -12.06
N MET A 19 -5.19 8.64 -13.08
CA MET A 19 -4.14 9.05 -14.05
C MET A 19 -4.57 10.21 -14.96
N GLY A 20 -5.86 10.41 -15.15
CA GLY A 20 -6.39 11.47 -16.00
C GLY A 20 -5.85 11.39 -17.44
N GLN A 21 -5.22 12.46 -17.94
CA GLN A 21 -4.65 12.51 -19.29
C GLN A 21 -3.40 11.63 -19.48
N ARG A 22 -2.78 11.14 -18.38
CA ARG A 22 -1.55 10.32 -18.43
C ARG A 22 -1.81 8.80 -18.50
N LYS A 23 -3.03 8.37 -18.77
CA LYS A 23 -3.42 6.95 -18.84
C LYS A 23 -2.56 6.13 -19.81
N ALA A 24 -2.12 6.73 -20.93
CA ALA A 24 -1.31 6.05 -21.94
C ALA A 24 0.13 5.75 -21.47
N LEU A 25 0.65 6.46 -20.45
CA LEU A 25 2.02 6.24 -19.97
C LEU A 25 2.20 4.88 -19.30
N LEU A 26 1.17 4.34 -18.65
CA LEU A 26 1.26 3.04 -17.99
C LEU A 26 1.39 1.87 -18.98
N PRO A 27 0.52 1.72 -20.02
CA PRO A 27 0.73 0.71 -21.05
C PRO A 27 2.05 0.89 -21.81
N LEU A 28 2.45 2.15 -22.07
CA LEU A 28 3.74 2.44 -22.70
C LEU A 28 4.91 1.97 -21.82
N SER A 29 4.87 2.23 -20.52
CA SER A 29 5.86 1.73 -19.58
C SER A 29 5.96 0.21 -19.59
N MET A 30 4.82 -0.50 -19.57
CA MET A 30 4.81 -1.97 -19.63
C MET A 30 5.37 -2.49 -20.97
N PHE A 31 5.04 -1.84 -22.09
CA PHE A 31 5.59 -2.21 -23.40
C PHE A 31 7.10 -2.00 -23.47
N LEU A 32 7.60 -0.85 -23.00
CA LEU A 32 9.04 -0.57 -22.94
C LEU A 32 9.77 -1.55 -22.01
N SER A 33 9.13 -1.93 -20.90
CA SER A 33 9.69 -2.93 -19.99
C SER A 33 9.80 -4.31 -20.64
N VAL A 34 8.79 -4.74 -21.43
CA VAL A 34 8.86 -5.97 -22.24
C VAL A 34 10.03 -5.92 -23.20
N LEU A 35 10.20 -4.82 -23.94
CA LEU A 35 11.31 -4.65 -24.86
C LEU A 35 12.67 -4.65 -24.15
N SER A 36 12.73 -4.04 -22.96
CA SER A 36 13.94 -4.05 -22.12
C SER A 36 14.33 -5.46 -21.70
N GLU A 37 13.37 -6.27 -21.23
CA GLU A 37 13.63 -7.66 -20.83
C GLU A 37 14.09 -8.53 -22.01
N LEU A 38 13.49 -8.35 -23.18
CA LEU A 38 13.92 -9.02 -24.41
C LEU A 38 15.36 -8.62 -24.80
N ALA A 39 15.67 -7.32 -24.77
CA ALA A 39 17.01 -6.80 -25.03
C ALA A 39 18.02 -7.29 -23.98
N GLY A 40 17.59 -7.42 -22.70
CA GLY A 40 18.43 -7.93 -21.62
C GLY A 40 18.72 -9.44 -21.69
N LEU A 41 17.86 -10.23 -22.32
CA LEU A 41 18.09 -11.67 -22.53
C LEU A 41 18.96 -11.98 -23.73
N LEU A 42 18.93 -11.16 -24.79
CA LEU A 42 19.70 -11.37 -26.00
C LEU A 42 21.22 -11.49 -25.78
N PRO A 43 21.89 -10.73 -24.90
CA PRO A 43 23.30 -10.89 -24.61
C PRO A 43 23.70 -12.32 -24.22
N TYR A 44 22.87 -13.04 -23.46
CA TYR A 44 23.17 -14.42 -23.05
C TYR A 44 23.21 -15.36 -24.25
N ILE A 45 22.30 -15.19 -25.20
CA ILE A 45 22.25 -15.98 -26.45
C ILE A 45 23.47 -15.62 -27.34
N LEU A 46 23.81 -14.33 -27.42
CA LEU A 46 24.99 -13.89 -28.19
C LEU A 46 26.30 -14.38 -27.59
N ILE A 47 26.42 -14.41 -26.27
CA ILE A 47 27.57 -15.02 -25.58
C ILE A 47 27.61 -16.52 -25.85
N TRP A 48 26.49 -17.21 -25.84
CA TRP A 48 26.41 -18.62 -26.23
C TRP A 48 26.91 -18.84 -27.68
N LEU A 49 26.54 -17.97 -28.63
CA LEU A 49 27.03 -18.02 -30.00
C LEU A 49 28.57 -17.81 -30.09
N ILE A 50 29.11 -16.90 -29.28
CA ILE A 50 30.58 -16.70 -29.19
C ILE A 50 31.26 -17.99 -28.69
N VAL A 51 30.72 -18.60 -27.62
CA VAL A 51 31.31 -19.84 -27.08
C VAL A 51 31.17 -20.99 -28.10
N ARG A 52 30.09 -21.04 -28.83
CA ARG A 52 29.89 -22.03 -29.91
C ARG A 52 30.97 -21.88 -31.00
N GLU A 53 31.23 -20.66 -31.48
CA GLU A 53 32.28 -20.41 -32.49
C GLU A 53 33.65 -20.79 -31.95
N LEU A 54 33.98 -20.49 -30.68
CA LEU A 54 35.25 -20.83 -30.05
C LEU A 54 35.47 -22.35 -29.88
N LEU A 55 34.37 -23.12 -29.69
CA LEU A 55 34.47 -24.57 -29.49
C LEU A 55 34.36 -25.38 -30.80
N SER A 56 33.76 -24.81 -31.87
CA SER A 56 33.57 -25.52 -33.13
C SER A 56 34.74 -25.43 -34.08
N ASP A 57 35.47 -24.33 -34.12
CA ASP A 57 36.60 -24.15 -35.02
C ASP A 57 37.90 -24.11 -34.22
N GLY A 58 38.67 -25.21 -34.25
CA GLY A 58 40.05 -25.27 -33.65
C GLY A 58 41.03 -24.25 -34.26
N ASN A 59 40.63 -23.44 -35.20
CA ASN A 59 41.29 -22.29 -35.73
C ASN A 59 40.60 -21.02 -35.28
N PHE A 60 41.26 -20.15 -34.54
CA PHE A 60 40.83 -18.80 -34.14
C PHE A 60 40.53 -17.84 -35.32
N ALA A 61 40.22 -18.37 -36.52
CA ALA A 61 40.23 -17.65 -37.79
C ALA A 61 38.97 -16.82 -38.08
N SER A 62 37.89 -16.99 -37.35
CA SER A 62 36.67 -16.17 -37.54
C SER A 62 36.47 -15.11 -36.46
N SER A 63 37.52 -14.32 -36.18
CA SER A 63 37.47 -13.19 -35.27
C SER A 63 36.34 -12.16 -35.60
N GLN A 64 35.92 -12.08 -36.84
CA GLN A 64 34.91 -11.15 -37.29
C GLN A 64 33.49 -11.48 -36.69
N HIS A 65 33.09 -12.76 -36.69
CA HIS A 65 31.83 -13.17 -36.09
C HIS A 65 31.79 -12.96 -34.57
N ILE A 66 32.90 -13.32 -33.89
CA ILE A 66 33.01 -13.11 -32.45
C ILE A 66 32.93 -11.63 -32.09
N ILE A 67 33.64 -10.76 -32.84
CA ILE A 67 33.57 -9.30 -32.64
C ILE A 67 32.13 -8.77 -32.92
N PHE A 68 31.50 -9.28 -33.96
CA PHE A 68 30.11 -8.92 -34.30
C PHE A 68 29.16 -9.27 -33.13
N TYR A 69 29.18 -10.53 -32.66
CA TYR A 69 28.33 -10.95 -31.54
C TYR A 69 28.64 -10.18 -30.26
N ALA A 70 29.91 -9.92 -29.94
CA ALA A 70 30.30 -9.16 -28.76
C ALA A 70 29.79 -7.71 -28.81
N ARG A 71 29.89 -7.04 -29.96
CA ARG A 71 29.33 -5.68 -30.16
C ARG A 71 27.83 -5.64 -29.99
N TRP A 72 27.12 -6.61 -30.60
CA TRP A 72 25.67 -6.70 -30.45
C TRP A 72 25.26 -7.05 -29.02
N ALA A 73 25.97 -7.92 -28.32
CA ALA A 73 25.71 -8.23 -26.91
C ALA A 73 25.85 -6.98 -26.04
N ALA A 74 26.93 -6.22 -26.21
CA ALA A 74 27.12 -4.95 -25.50
C ALA A 74 26.04 -3.92 -25.86
N GLY A 75 25.72 -3.77 -27.15
CA GLY A 75 24.69 -2.86 -27.64
C GLY A 75 23.30 -3.18 -27.09
N MET A 76 22.93 -4.47 -27.07
CA MET A 76 21.64 -4.92 -26.54
C MET A 76 21.57 -4.77 -25.02
N ALA A 77 22.65 -5.03 -24.29
CA ALA A 77 22.71 -4.81 -22.84
C ALA A 77 22.49 -3.32 -22.49
N ILE A 78 23.23 -2.43 -23.19
CA ILE A 78 23.08 -0.98 -22.99
C ILE A 78 21.67 -0.51 -23.42
N GLY A 79 21.20 -0.97 -24.58
CA GLY A 79 19.86 -0.66 -25.09
C GLY A 79 18.75 -1.11 -24.13
N GLY A 80 18.89 -2.29 -23.53
CA GLY A 80 17.98 -2.81 -22.53
C GLY A 80 17.91 -1.90 -21.30
N ILE A 81 19.05 -1.43 -20.80
CA ILE A 81 19.09 -0.50 -19.65
C ILE A 81 18.40 0.83 -20.00
N ILE A 82 18.66 1.37 -21.18
CA ILE A 82 18.01 2.62 -21.63
C ILE A 82 16.50 2.43 -21.74
N LEU A 83 16.03 1.33 -22.34
CA LEU A 83 14.60 1.02 -22.43
C LEU A 83 13.95 0.88 -21.08
N TYR A 84 14.62 0.24 -20.09
CA TYR A 84 14.13 0.12 -18.73
C TYR A 84 14.03 1.49 -18.05
N PHE A 85 15.03 2.34 -18.22
CA PHE A 85 15.03 3.71 -17.71
C PHE A 85 13.83 4.50 -18.27
N LEU A 86 13.57 4.40 -19.57
CA LEU A 86 12.41 5.04 -20.20
C LEU A 86 11.09 4.45 -19.69
N ALA A 87 11.02 3.13 -19.49
CA ALA A 87 9.87 2.46 -18.90
C ALA A 87 9.57 2.99 -17.49
N LEU A 88 10.59 3.07 -16.63
CA LEU A 88 10.46 3.63 -15.28
C LEU A 88 10.08 5.11 -15.31
N THR A 89 10.64 5.89 -16.22
CA THR A 89 10.26 7.31 -16.36
C THR A 89 8.77 7.44 -16.67
N CYS A 90 8.24 6.66 -17.59
CA CYS A 90 6.81 6.66 -17.92
C CYS A 90 5.94 6.23 -16.72
N SER A 91 6.33 5.17 -16.00
CA SER A 91 5.59 4.68 -14.84
C SER A 91 5.59 5.69 -13.70
N HIS A 92 6.73 6.32 -13.38
CA HIS A 92 6.83 7.36 -12.37
C HIS A 92 5.98 8.59 -12.70
N LEU A 93 5.99 9.06 -13.95
CA LEU A 93 5.15 10.18 -14.37
C LEU A 93 3.65 9.88 -14.23
N ALA A 94 3.23 8.64 -14.47
CA ALA A 94 1.86 8.20 -14.23
C ALA A 94 1.57 8.09 -12.71
N ALA A 95 2.47 7.49 -11.95
CA ALA A 95 2.34 7.28 -10.51
C ALA A 95 2.27 8.58 -9.73
N PHE A 96 3.12 9.57 -10.02
CA PHE A 96 3.06 10.92 -9.42
C PHE A 96 1.71 11.61 -9.68
N ARG A 97 1.14 11.39 -10.86
CA ARG A 97 -0.18 11.96 -11.17
C ARG A 97 -1.28 11.32 -10.34
N VAL A 98 -1.26 9.99 -10.19
CA VAL A 98 -2.20 9.25 -9.34
C VAL A 98 -2.08 9.71 -7.90
N GLU A 99 -0.87 9.73 -7.35
CA GLU A 99 -0.59 10.15 -5.98
C GLU A 99 -1.10 11.57 -5.69
N SER A 100 -0.81 12.52 -6.59
CA SER A 100 -1.27 13.89 -6.46
C SER A 100 -2.80 14.01 -6.53
N ASN A 101 -3.45 13.27 -7.43
CA ASN A 101 -4.90 13.31 -7.58
C ASN A 101 -5.62 12.64 -6.41
N LEU A 102 -5.11 11.52 -5.88
CA LEU A 102 -5.62 10.88 -4.67
C LEU A 102 -5.57 11.82 -3.47
N ARG A 103 -4.42 12.50 -3.27
CA ARG A 103 -4.29 13.50 -2.19
C ARG A 103 -5.29 14.65 -2.36
N LYS A 104 -5.41 15.18 -3.58
CA LYS A 104 -6.35 16.27 -3.86
C LYS A 104 -7.79 15.88 -3.59
N GLU A 105 -8.21 14.71 -4.06
CA GLU A 105 -9.58 14.24 -3.85
C GLU A 105 -9.86 13.99 -2.36
N ALA A 106 -8.94 13.35 -1.65
CA ALA A 106 -9.05 13.15 -0.21
C ALA A 106 -9.17 14.49 0.53
N MET A 107 -8.33 15.48 0.21
CA MET A 107 -8.40 16.81 0.84
C MET A 107 -9.71 17.54 0.50
N CYS A 108 -10.16 17.51 -0.75
CA CYS A 108 -11.45 18.10 -1.14
C CYS A 108 -12.64 17.48 -0.42
N LYS A 109 -12.56 16.17 -0.11
CA LYS A 109 -13.61 15.48 0.66
C LYS A 109 -13.55 15.83 2.14
N ILE A 110 -12.35 15.90 2.73
CA ILE A 110 -12.15 16.26 4.13
C ILE A 110 -12.75 17.64 4.45
N VAL A 111 -12.55 18.63 3.58
CA VAL A 111 -13.14 19.98 3.78
C VAL A 111 -14.67 19.95 3.86
N LYS A 112 -15.30 18.94 3.25
CA LYS A 112 -16.76 18.77 3.24
C LYS A 112 -17.29 17.84 4.33
N MET A 113 -16.41 17.29 5.17
CA MET A 113 -16.81 16.38 6.25
C MET A 113 -17.47 17.13 7.41
N PRO A 114 -18.40 16.50 8.12
CA PRO A 114 -19.01 17.10 9.30
C PRO A 114 -17.94 17.33 10.37
N LEU A 115 -18.13 18.40 11.17
CA LEU A 115 -17.19 18.75 12.23
C LEU A 115 -17.00 17.61 13.25
N GLY A 116 -18.02 16.79 13.47
CA GLY A 116 -17.94 15.62 14.32
C GLY A 116 -16.91 14.56 13.85
N PHE A 117 -16.62 14.47 12.55
CA PHE A 117 -15.55 13.62 12.04
C PHE A 117 -14.19 13.92 12.68
N PHE A 118 -13.91 15.20 12.92
CA PHE A 118 -12.63 15.66 13.48
C PHE A 118 -12.50 15.43 14.99
N ASP A 119 -13.61 15.13 15.67
CA ASP A 119 -13.58 14.75 17.09
C ASP A 119 -12.96 13.36 17.29
N THR A 120 -13.19 12.44 16.34
CA THR A 120 -12.69 11.06 16.39
C THR A 120 -11.42 10.86 15.57
N ASN A 121 -11.13 11.75 14.62
CA ASN A 121 -9.98 11.65 13.73
C ASN A 121 -9.03 12.85 13.90
N THR A 122 -7.91 12.61 14.53
CA THR A 122 -6.88 13.65 14.70
C THR A 122 -6.25 14.02 13.35
N SER A 123 -5.79 15.28 13.21
CA SER A 123 -5.12 15.76 12.00
C SER A 123 -3.90 14.91 11.60
N GLY A 124 -3.14 14.44 12.59
CA GLY A 124 -2.01 13.54 12.36
C GLY A 124 -2.42 12.19 11.77
N ARG A 125 -3.53 11.60 12.28
CA ARG A 125 -4.09 10.34 11.74
C ARG A 125 -4.57 10.51 10.31
N ILE A 126 -5.32 11.59 10.03
CA ILE A 126 -5.82 11.89 8.69
C ILE A 126 -4.67 12.04 7.71
N ARG A 127 -3.67 12.87 8.07
CA ARG A 127 -2.46 13.08 7.25
C ARG A 127 -1.75 11.77 6.96
N LYS A 128 -1.54 10.94 7.97
CA LYS A 128 -0.89 9.64 7.81
C LYS A 128 -1.67 8.73 6.85
N ILE A 129 -3.00 8.66 7.00
CA ILE A 129 -3.85 7.87 6.09
C ILE A 129 -3.69 8.34 4.64
N ILE A 130 -3.66 9.64 4.40
CA ILE A 130 -3.55 10.18 3.04
C ILE A 130 -2.14 9.99 2.49
N ASP A 131 -1.11 10.42 3.20
CA ASP A 131 0.27 10.45 2.70
C ASP A 131 0.84 9.03 2.54
N ASP A 132 0.73 8.18 3.55
CA ASP A 132 1.30 6.83 3.50
C ASP A 132 0.59 5.98 2.44
N ASN A 133 -0.75 6.00 2.38
CA ASN A 133 -1.47 5.17 1.43
C ASN A 133 -1.34 5.69 -0.02
N ALA A 134 -1.26 7.00 -0.25
CA ALA A 134 -0.96 7.54 -1.57
C ALA A 134 0.46 7.15 -2.03
N SER A 135 1.45 7.16 -1.13
CA SER A 135 2.83 6.73 -1.41
C SER A 135 2.92 5.22 -1.71
N ILE A 136 2.18 4.38 -1.00
CA ILE A 136 2.12 2.93 -1.29
C ILE A 136 1.56 2.67 -2.70
N THR A 137 0.48 3.38 -3.10
CA THR A 137 -0.07 3.27 -4.45
C THR A 137 0.90 3.76 -5.53
N HIS A 138 1.65 4.83 -5.24
CA HIS A 138 2.72 5.32 -6.11
C HIS A 138 3.80 4.23 -6.31
N SER A 139 4.32 3.67 -5.22
CA SER A 139 5.38 2.66 -5.28
C SER A 139 4.95 1.42 -6.08
N PHE A 140 3.71 0.99 -5.94
CA PHE A 140 3.15 -0.11 -6.72
C PHE A 140 3.12 0.19 -8.22
N LEU A 141 2.63 1.37 -8.62
CA LEU A 141 2.55 1.79 -10.04
C LEU A 141 3.92 2.03 -10.65
N ALA A 142 4.83 2.66 -9.89
CA ALA A 142 6.12 3.11 -10.39
C ALA A 142 7.10 1.94 -10.61
N HIS A 143 7.11 0.96 -9.72
CA HIS A 143 8.11 -0.10 -9.71
C HIS A 143 7.55 -1.48 -10.01
N GLN A 144 6.45 -1.87 -9.34
CA GLN A 144 5.97 -3.25 -9.39
C GLN A 144 5.28 -3.60 -10.71
N LEU A 145 4.57 -2.64 -11.33
CA LEU A 145 3.91 -2.89 -12.60
C LEU A 145 4.86 -3.02 -13.81
N PRO A 146 5.89 -2.18 -13.97
CA PRO A 146 6.92 -2.44 -14.99
C PRO A 146 7.59 -3.80 -14.81
N ASP A 147 7.92 -4.18 -13.57
CA ASP A 147 8.55 -5.46 -13.25
C ASP A 147 7.65 -6.69 -13.51
N LEU A 148 6.33 -6.50 -13.59
CA LEU A 148 5.38 -7.55 -13.96
C LEU A 148 5.70 -8.16 -15.33
N SER A 149 6.18 -7.36 -16.27
CA SER A 149 6.57 -7.84 -17.61
C SER A 149 7.68 -8.89 -17.53
N GLY A 150 8.73 -8.63 -16.75
CA GLY A 150 9.83 -9.56 -16.53
C GLY A 150 9.42 -10.83 -15.78
N THR A 151 8.54 -10.71 -14.78
CA THR A 151 8.04 -11.89 -14.02
C THR A 151 7.24 -12.87 -14.86
N ILE A 152 6.66 -12.43 -15.97
CA ILE A 152 5.92 -13.31 -16.90
C ILE A 152 6.80 -13.73 -18.09
N LEU A 153 7.51 -12.76 -18.68
CA LEU A 153 8.22 -12.96 -19.93
C LEU A 153 9.46 -13.84 -19.75
N VAL A 154 10.25 -13.62 -18.71
CA VAL A 154 11.50 -14.37 -18.49
C VAL A 154 11.22 -15.87 -18.27
N PRO A 155 10.29 -16.31 -17.42
CA PRO A 155 9.92 -17.74 -17.32
C PRO A 155 9.39 -18.31 -18.63
N ALA A 156 8.57 -17.56 -19.37
CA ALA A 156 8.03 -18.02 -20.64
C ALA A 156 9.13 -18.25 -21.69
N ILE A 157 10.09 -17.31 -21.81
CA ILE A 157 11.24 -17.46 -22.70
C ILE A 157 12.15 -18.59 -22.23
N THR A 158 12.38 -18.74 -20.93
CA THR A 158 13.22 -19.84 -20.40
C THR A 158 12.59 -21.20 -20.76
N ILE A 159 11.26 -21.35 -20.61
CA ILE A 159 10.56 -22.59 -21.03
C ILE A 159 10.70 -22.82 -22.54
N LEU A 160 10.59 -21.77 -23.36
CA LEU A 160 10.80 -21.86 -24.80
C LEU A 160 12.22 -22.33 -25.14
N LEU A 161 13.24 -21.77 -24.47
CA LEU A 161 14.64 -22.15 -24.66
C LEU A 161 14.89 -23.60 -24.24
N ILE A 162 14.23 -24.10 -23.19
CA ILE A 162 14.25 -25.50 -22.78
C ILE A 162 13.81 -26.42 -23.95
N GLY A 163 12.73 -26.03 -24.65
CA GLY A 163 12.23 -26.80 -25.78
C GLY A 163 13.13 -26.76 -27.02
N ILE A 164 13.84 -25.65 -27.25
CA ILE A 164 14.69 -25.43 -28.45
C ILE A 164 16.08 -26.08 -28.30
N PHE A 165 16.70 -25.97 -27.15
CA PHE A 165 18.08 -26.43 -26.92
C PHE A 165 18.09 -27.87 -26.39
N ASN A 166 18.12 -28.05 -25.10
CA ASN A 166 18.22 -29.36 -24.48
C ASN A 166 17.14 -29.50 -23.38
N TRP A 167 16.08 -30.27 -23.68
CA TRP A 167 14.96 -30.45 -22.76
C TRP A 167 15.36 -31.14 -21.45
N GLN A 168 16.39 -32.02 -21.47
CA GLN A 168 16.86 -32.74 -20.29
C GLN A 168 17.56 -31.79 -19.33
N LEU A 169 18.51 -31.01 -19.81
CA LEU A 169 19.18 -29.96 -19.02
C LEU A 169 18.18 -28.89 -18.57
N GLY A 170 17.23 -28.53 -19.43
CA GLY A 170 16.18 -27.58 -19.09
C GLY A 170 15.26 -28.06 -17.98
N LEU A 171 14.87 -29.35 -17.96
CA LEU A 171 14.12 -29.91 -16.83
C LEU A 171 14.90 -29.85 -15.53
N ALA A 172 16.24 -30.07 -15.56
CA ALA A 172 17.08 -29.93 -14.39
C ALA A 172 17.04 -28.49 -13.82
N CYS A 173 16.83 -27.47 -14.67
CA CYS A 173 16.64 -26.07 -14.22
C CYS A 173 15.29 -25.85 -13.52
N ILE A 174 14.26 -26.63 -13.85
CA ILE A 174 12.94 -26.49 -13.23
C ILE A 174 12.89 -27.14 -11.85
N VAL A 175 13.66 -28.18 -11.61
CA VAL A 175 13.69 -28.93 -10.34
C VAL A 175 13.90 -28.03 -9.11
N PRO A 176 14.97 -27.19 -9.02
CA PRO A 176 15.19 -26.34 -7.88
C PRO A 176 14.04 -25.31 -7.71
N VAL A 177 13.44 -24.84 -8.79
CA VAL A 177 12.30 -23.91 -8.73
C VAL A 177 11.08 -24.58 -8.09
N VAL A 178 10.76 -25.80 -8.54
CA VAL A 178 9.62 -26.57 -7.97
C VAL A 178 9.84 -26.86 -6.49
N ILE A 179 11.05 -27.27 -6.09
CA ILE A 179 11.38 -27.53 -4.69
C ILE A 179 11.27 -26.24 -3.87
N ALA A 180 11.81 -25.11 -4.36
CA ALA A 180 11.75 -23.83 -3.71
C ALA A 180 10.30 -23.34 -3.54
N MET A 181 9.47 -23.46 -4.57
CA MET A 181 8.03 -23.11 -4.51
C MET A 181 7.26 -24.01 -3.53
N PHE A 182 7.59 -25.31 -3.47
CA PHE A 182 6.97 -26.24 -2.52
C PHE A 182 7.30 -25.85 -1.07
N ILE A 183 8.58 -25.57 -0.77
CA ILE A 183 9.02 -25.10 0.56
C ILE A 183 8.27 -23.84 0.96
N MET A 184 8.20 -22.88 0.06
CA MET A 184 7.53 -21.61 0.31
C MET A 184 6.02 -21.78 0.51
N GLY A 185 5.36 -22.56 -0.36
CA GLY A 185 3.93 -22.85 -0.28
C GLY A 185 3.55 -23.57 1.01
N TYR A 186 4.35 -24.54 1.44
CA TYR A 186 4.14 -25.25 2.70
C TYR A 186 4.25 -24.33 3.91
N THR A 187 5.22 -23.42 3.91
CA THR A 187 5.45 -22.48 5.03
C THR A 187 4.36 -21.42 5.13
N MET A 188 3.85 -20.93 3.99
CA MET A 188 2.84 -19.86 3.95
C MET A 188 1.41 -20.32 4.29
N ASN A 189 1.09 -21.61 4.23
CA ASN A 189 -0.29 -22.05 4.08
C ASN A 189 -1.16 -21.95 5.33
N THR A 190 -0.66 -22.04 6.56
CA THR A 190 -1.52 -22.09 7.76
C THR A 190 -1.08 -21.20 8.91
N LYS A 191 0.18 -21.22 9.28
CA LYS A 191 0.69 -20.48 10.45
C LYS A 191 1.10 -19.03 10.12
N GLY A 192 1.47 -18.72 8.89
CA GLY A 192 1.98 -17.42 8.50
C GLY A 192 0.95 -16.29 8.57
N LYS A 193 -0.32 -16.56 8.23
CA LYS A 193 -1.39 -15.53 8.26
C LYS A 193 -1.77 -15.14 9.68
N GLU A 194 -1.93 -16.12 10.56
CA GLU A 194 -2.27 -15.88 11.97
C GLU A 194 -1.13 -15.15 12.68
N PHE A 195 0.10 -15.58 12.39
CA PHE A 195 1.29 -14.98 12.96
C PHE A 195 1.48 -13.52 12.47
N MET A 196 1.27 -13.25 11.19
CA MET A 196 1.30 -11.88 10.64
C MET A 196 0.25 -10.97 11.30
N ARG A 197 -0.95 -11.49 11.56
CA ARG A 197 -2.00 -10.75 12.27
C ARG A 197 -1.56 -10.38 13.68
N THR A 198 -1.02 -11.33 14.44
CA THR A 198 -0.54 -11.10 15.81
C THR A 198 0.64 -10.12 15.84
N TYR A 199 1.57 -10.24 14.88
CA TYR A 199 2.67 -9.30 14.70
C TYR A 199 2.18 -7.86 14.47
N MET A 200 1.21 -7.68 13.56
CA MET A 200 0.64 -6.37 13.28
C MET A 200 -0.10 -5.78 14.49
N THR A 201 -0.85 -6.60 15.23
CA THR A 201 -1.52 -6.16 16.46
C THR A 201 -0.49 -5.70 17.51
N SER A 202 0.57 -6.47 17.72
CA SER A 202 1.63 -6.08 18.67
C SER A 202 2.34 -4.78 18.28
N LEU A 203 2.49 -4.52 16.96
CA LEU A 203 3.04 -3.26 16.46
C LEU A 203 2.08 -2.08 16.70
N GLU A 204 0.77 -2.28 16.52
CA GLU A 204 -0.25 -1.26 16.80
C GLU A 204 -0.31 -0.93 18.29
N ASP A 205 -0.29 -1.94 19.14
CA ASP A 205 -0.26 -1.77 20.61
C ASP A 205 0.97 -0.99 21.05
N MET A 206 2.16 -1.36 20.57
CA MET A 206 3.39 -0.64 20.88
C MET A 206 3.34 0.83 20.42
N ASN A 207 2.82 1.09 19.21
CA ASN A 207 2.68 2.45 18.69
C ASN A 207 1.68 3.27 19.51
N THR A 208 0.58 2.68 19.97
CA THR A 208 -0.42 3.33 20.83
C THR A 208 0.19 3.74 22.16
N GLU A 209 0.86 2.81 22.84
CA GLU A 209 1.55 3.07 24.10
C GLU A 209 2.69 4.10 23.97
N ALA A 210 3.41 4.09 22.82
CA ALA A 210 4.44 5.08 22.52
C ALA A 210 3.85 6.50 22.43
N VAL A 211 2.70 6.66 21.76
CA VAL A 211 2.01 7.96 21.67
C VAL A 211 1.55 8.43 23.07
N GLU A 212 1.00 7.54 23.88
CA GLU A 212 0.61 7.87 25.26
C GLU A 212 1.82 8.27 26.12
N TYR A 213 2.94 7.55 25.98
CA TYR A 213 4.18 7.90 26.64
C TYR A 213 4.65 9.30 26.27
N VAL A 214 4.70 9.64 24.97
CA VAL A 214 5.12 10.98 24.50
C VAL A 214 4.20 12.07 25.05
N ARG A 215 2.89 11.84 25.07
CA ARG A 215 1.93 12.77 25.69
C ARG A 215 2.12 12.92 27.18
N GLY A 216 2.55 11.87 27.88
CA GLY A 216 2.82 11.85 29.30
C GLY A 216 4.20 12.37 29.71
N ILE A 217 5.13 12.66 28.78
CA ILE A 217 6.50 13.14 29.09
C ILE A 217 6.53 14.34 30.06
N PRO A 218 5.67 15.37 29.95
CA PRO A 218 5.65 16.46 30.93
C PRO A 218 5.41 15.97 32.37
N VAL A 219 4.47 15.03 32.53
CA VAL A 219 4.16 14.42 33.84
C VAL A 219 5.36 13.63 34.35
N VAL A 220 5.98 12.80 33.50
CA VAL A 220 7.18 12.02 33.83
C VAL A 220 8.30 12.92 34.32
N LYS A 221 8.54 14.04 33.62
CA LYS A 221 9.60 15.01 34.03
C LYS A 221 9.31 15.69 35.34
N VAL A 222 8.06 16.10 35.57
CA VAL A 222 7.67 16.75 36.83
C VAL A 222 7.84 15.82 38.03
N PHE A 223 7.48 14.54 37.88
CA PHE A 223 7.58 13.55 38.95
C PHE A 223 8.91 12.78 38.97
N GLN A 224 9.89 13.17 38.12
CA GLN A 224 11.22 12.54 38.00
C GLN A 224 11.16 11.02 37.81
N GLN A 225 10.14 10.54 37.13
CA GLN A 225 9.95 9.12 36.85
C GLN A 225 10.81 8.65 35.64
N THR A 226 11.10 7.36 35.59
CA THR A 226 11.85 6.73 34.48
C THR A 226 10.91 6.07 33.49
N ILE A 227 11.44 5.66 32.31
CA ILE A 227 10.70 4.90 31.32
C ILE A 227 10.07 3.61 31.89
N TYR A 228 10.68 3.01 32.91
CA TYR A 228 10.14 1.83 33.59
C TYR A 228 8.87 2.12 34.41
N SER A 229 8.59 3.37 34.72
CA SER A 229 7.34 3.79 35.37
C SER A 229 6.15 3.68 34.42
N PHE A 230 6.40 3.75 33.09
CA PHE A 230 5.43 3.43 32.07
C PHE A 230 5.45 1.93 31.74
N LYS A 231 5.02 1.15 32.70
CA LYS A 231 5.06 -0.31 32.69
C LYS A 231 4.38 -0.91 31.44
N ASN A 232 3.30 -0.29 30.97
CA ASN A 232 2.56 -0.73 29.78
C ASN A 232 3.40 -0.55 28.50
N PHE A 233 4.02 0.62 28.32
CA PHE A 233 4.88 0.87 27.16
C PHE A 233 6.10 -0.06 27.14
N TYR A 234 6.78 -0.24 28.28
CA TYR A 234 7.87 -1.21 28.37
C TYR A 234 7.41 -2.64 28.03
N LYS A 235 6.25 -3.05 28.55
CA LYS A 235 5.66 -4.36 28.27
C LYS A 235 5.30 -4.51 26.80
N SER A 236 4.75 -3.48 26.16
CA SER A 236 4.42 -3.51 24.71
C SER A 236 5.66 -3.61 23.84
N ILE A 237 6.76 -2.92 24.18
CA ILE A 237 8.07 -3.07 23.52
C ILE A 237 8.57 -4.51 23.63
N MET A 238 8.53 -5.09 24.82
CA MET A 238 9.01 -6.46 25.03
C MET A 238 8.16 -7.49 24.28
N ASN A 239 6.84 -7.32 24.28
CA ASN A 239 5.92 -8.15 23.53
C ASN A 239 6.18 -8.04 22.02
N TYR A 240 6.33 -6.83 21.50
CA TYR A 240 6.67 -6.60 20.11
C TYR A 240 8.02 -7.23 19.74
N ASN A 241 9.05 -7.03 20.55
CA ASN A 241 10.37 -7.65 20.35
C ASN A 241 10.29 -9.19 20.30
N GLN A 242 9.54 -9.79 21.23
CA GLN A 242 9.31 -11.24 21.24
C GLN A 242 8.60 -11.71 19.98
N MET A 243 7.57 -10.96 19.53
CA MET A 243 6.84 -11.26 18.31
C MET A 243 7.70 -11.12 17.07
N VAL A 244 8.49 -10.04 16.95
CA VAL A 244 9.43 -9.84 15.83
C VAL A 244 10.45 -10.98 15.78
N SER A 245 11.05 -11.30 16.93
CA SER A 245 12.06 -12.38 17.01
C SER A 245 11.47 -13.74 16.62
N SER A 246 10.28 -14.04 17.10
CA SER A 246 9.57 -15.28 16.76
C SER A 246 9.17 -15.32 15.28
N TYR A 247 8.69 -14.19 14.72
CA TYR A 247 8.34 -14.07 13.31
C TYR A 247 9.58 -14.25 12.43
N THR A 248 10.66 -13.53 12.74
CA THR A 248 11.91 -13.63 11.98
C THR A 248 12.48 -15.04 12.05
N GLY A 249 12.51 -15.65 13.25
CA GLY A 249 13.00 -17.03 13.42
C GLY A 249 12.13 -18.08 12.71
N MET A 250 10.83 -17.84 12.57
CA MET A 250 9.95 -18.72 11.78
C MET A 250 10.28 -18.67 10.29
N TRP A 251 10.64 -17.50 9.77
CA TRP A 251 10.97 -17.31 8.35
C TRP A 251 12.43 -17.55 8.00
N GLU A 252 13.34 -17.46 8.95
CA GLU A 252 14.78 -17.57 8.74
C GLU A 252 15.17 -18.86 8.00
N LYS A 253 14.78 -20.01 8.54
CA LYS A 253 15.13 -21.31 7.94
C LYS A 253 14.46 -21.54 6.58
N PRO A 254 13.11 -21.42 6.45
CA PRO A 254 12.46 -21.61 5.15
C PRO A 254 12.98 -20.66 4.07
N MET A 255 13.22 -19.38 4.40
CA MET A 255 13.70 -18.40 3.44
C MET A 255 15.15 -18.66 3.05
N SER A 256 16.01 -19.10 3.99
CA SER A 256 17.36 -19.52 3.72
C SER A 256 17.39 -20.73 2.78
N PHE A 257 16.61 -21.77 3.09
CA PHE A 257 16.50 -22.94 2.20
C PHE A 257 15.93 -22.58 0.83
N TYR A 258 14.91 -21.77 0.76
CA TYR A 258 14.35 -21.26 -0.49
C TYR A 258 15.44 -20.56 -1.32
N THR A 259 16.19 -19.61 -0.71
CA THR A 259 17.22 -18.83 -1.39
C THR A 259 18.39 -19.71 -1.85
N ILE A 260 18.82 -20.67 -1.05
CA ILE A 260 19.87 -21.61 -1.41
C ILE A 260 19.42 -22.48 -2.61
N ILE A 261 18.24 -23.08 -2.51
CA ILE A 261 17.74 -24.01 -3.53
C ILE A 261 17.45 -23.30 -4.85
N ILE A 262 16.81 -22.13 -4.82
CA ILE A 262 16.46 -21.38 -6.05
C ILE A 262 17.72 -20.82 -6.77
N ASN A 263 18.87 -20.77 -6.11
CA ASN A 263 20.14 -20.39 -6.73
C ASN A 263 21.09 -21.58 -6.95
N SER A 264 20.65 -22.81 -6.65
CA SER A 264 21.47 -24.02 -6.73
C SER A 264 21.39 -24.76 -8.07
N PHE A 265 21.02 -24.09 -9.15
CA PHE A 265 20.85 -24.69 -10.49
C PHE A 265 22.05 -25.50 -10.94
N VAL A 266 23.27 -25.01 -10.71
CA VAL A 266 24.51 -25.64 -11.14
C VAL A 266 24.68 -27.04 -10.52
N PHE A 267 24.22 -27.24 -9.29
CA PHE A 267 24.28 -28.54 -8.62
C PHE A 267 23.34 -29.60 -9.24
N PHE A 268 22.28 -29.18 -9.92
CA PHE A 268 21.38 -30.09 -10.66
C PHE A 268 21.85 -30.25 -12.12
N LEU A 269 22.35 -29.19 -12.73
CA LEU A 269 22.82 -29.21 -14.12
C LEU A 269 24.08 -30.02 -14.30
N THR A 270 25.07 -29.85 -13.40
CA THR A 270 26.40 -30.46 -13.57
C THR A 270 26.37 -31.99 -13.57
N PRO A 271 25.72 -32.68 -12.60
CA PRO A 271 25.64 -34.15 -12.65
C PRO A 271 24.94 -34.67 -13.90
N LEU A 272 23.87 -34.00 -14.31
CA LEU A 272 23.13 -34.39 -15.50
C LEU A 272 23.92 -34.18 -16.78
N ALA A 273 24.67 -33.07 -16.89
CA ALA A 273 25.55 -32.81 -18.03
C ALA A 273 26.65 -33.89 -18.14
N ILE A 274 27.26 -34.29 -17.03
CA ILE A 274 28.24 -35.38 -16.97
C ILE A 274 27.65 -36.72 -17.46
N LEU A 275 26.44 -37.07 -16.98
CA LEU A 275 25.72 -38.28 -17.39
C LEU A 275 25.39 -38.24 -18.90
N LEU A 276 24.94 -37.11 -19.42
CA LEU A 276 24.61 -36.96 -20.84
C LEU A 276 25.86 -37.08 -21.71
N ILE A 277 26.97 -36.52 -21.31
CA ILE A 277 28.29 -36.66 -22.01
C ILE A 277 28.72 -38.13 -21.99
N GLY A 278 28.62 -38.80 -20.85
CA GLY A 278 28.97 -40.22 -20.72
C GLY A 278 28.13 -41.14 -21.60
N ASN A 279 26.84 -40.83 -21.74
CA ASN A 279 25.92 -41.64 -22.54
C ASN A 279 26.01 -41.36 -24.04
N THR A 280 26.21 -40.14 -24.46
CA THR A 280 26.18 -39.72 -25.88
C THR A 280 27.55 -39.73 -26.53
N GLY A 281 28.64 -39.66 -25.76
CA GLY A 281 29.99 -39.46 -26.25
C GLY A 281 30.28 -38.10 -26.88
N HIS A 282 29.23 -37.21 -26.97
CA HIS A 282 29.33 -35.89 -27.58
C HIS A 282 29.41 -34.81 -26.50
N TYR A 283 30.61 -34.35 -26.17
CA TYR A 283 30.78 -33.35 -25.09
C TYR A 283 30.49 -31.91 -25.55
N THR A 284 30.81 -31.50 -26.79
CA THR A 284 30.67 -30.11 -27.24
C THR A 284 29.27 -29.58 -27.21
N PRO A 285 28.23 -30.24 -27.80
CA PRO A 285 26.87 -29.72 -27.76
C PRO A 285 26.29 -29.69 -26.33
N VAL A 286 26.58 -30.70 -25.51
CA VAL A 286 26.10 -30.73 -24.12
C VAL A 286 26.72 -29.63 -23.28
N LEU A 287 28.00 -29.35 -23.46
CA LEU A 287 28.70 -28.25 -22.76
C LEU A 287 28.16 -26.87 -23.19
N LEU A 288 27.87 -26.70 -24.47
CA LEU A 288 27.28 -25.45 -24.98
C LEU A 288 25.91 -25.20 -24.37
N ASP A 289 25.03 -26.20 -24.34
CA ASP A 289 23.72 -26.07 -23.74
C ASP A 289 23.79 -25.88 -22.22
N PHE A 290 24.69 -26.62 -21.55
CA PHE A 290 24.98 -26.42 -20.13
C PHE A 290 25.39 -24.98 -19.85
N PHE A 291 26.33 -24.41 -20.64
CA PHE A 291 26.79 -23.05 -20.46
C PHE A 291 25.66 -22.03 -20.63
N LEU A 292 24.80 -22.21 -21.65
CA LEU A 292 23.62 -21.38 -21.85
C LEU A 292 22.69 -21.37 -20.64
N PHE A 293 22.37 -22.56 -20.10
CA PHE A 293 21.49 -22.68 -18.96
C PHE A 293 22.12 -22.09 -17.67
N VAL A 294 23.42 -22.23 -17.47
CA VAL A 294 24.11 -21.59 -16.34
C VAL A 294 24.03 -20.06 -16.42
N LEU A 295 24.11 -19.47 -17.62
CA LEU A 295 23.97 -18.02 -17.82
C LEU A 295 22.56 -17.49 -17.60
N ILE A 296 21.52 -18.25 -17.99
CA ILE A 296 20.13 -17.80 -17.95
C ILE A 296 19.49 -18.05 -16.57
N THR A 297 19.88 -19.09 -15.86
CA THR A 297 19.25 -19.47 -14.59
C THR A 297 19.25 -18.39 -13.50
N PRO A 298 20.28 -17.52 -13.33
CA PRO A 298 20.19 -16.42 -12.36
C PRO A 298 19.06 -15.42 -12.69
N VAL A 299 18.85 -15.11 -13.98
CA VAL A 299 17.80 -14.21 -14.42
C VAL A 299 16.42 -14.84 -14.19
N PHE A 300 16.30 -16.15 -14.46
CA PHE A 300 15.09 -16.92 -14.18
C PHE A 300 14.78 -16.95 -12.69
N SER A 301 15.78 -17.22 -11.83
CA SER A 301 15.65 -17.19 -10.38
C SER A 301 15.15 -15.83 -9.87
N GLN A 302 15.75 -14.74 -10.33
CA GLN A 302 15.34 -13.37 -9.96
C GLN A 302 13.90 -13.07 -10.38
N SER A 303 13.49 -13.52 -11.57
CA SER A 303 12.12 -13.33 -12.05
C SER A 303 11.09 -14.03 -11.16
N ILE A 304 11.37 -15.26 -10.71
CA ILE A 304 10.52 -15.99 -9.76
C ILE A 304 10.44 -15.25 -8.41
N MET A 305 11.57 -14.76 -7.90
CA MET A 305 11.59 -13.96 -6.66
C MET A 305 10.78 -12.67 -6.79
N LYS A 306 10.91 -11.93 -7.89
CA LYS A 306 10.11 -10.73 -8.18
C LYS A 306 8.61 -11.02 -8.15
N SER A 307 8.18 -12.18 -8.64
CA SER A 307 6.76 -12.61 -8.62
C SER A 307 6.17 -12.67 -7.21
N MET A 308 6.95 -13.09 -6.22
CA MET A 308 6.52 -13.12 -4.82
C MET A 308 6.32 -11.71 -4.26
N TYR A 309 7.27 -10.81 -4.49
CA TYR A 309 7.17 -9.41 -4.06
C TYR A 309 6.01 -8.68 -4.73
N LEU A 310 5.73 -8.96 -6.00
CA LEU A 310 4.58 -8.40 -6.72
C LEU A 310 3.24 -8.76 -6.04
N SER A 311 3.06 -10.01 -5.61
CA SER A 311 1.85 -10.44 -4.91
C SER A 311 1.65 -9.70 -3.60
N GLN A 312 2.72 -9.50 -2.83
CA GLN A 312 2.70 -8.73 -1.58
C GLN A 312 2.40 -7.25 -1.85
N ALA A 313 3.06 -6.64 -2.82
CA ALA A 313 2.87 -5.23 -3.18
C ALA A 313 1.44 -4.95 -3.68
N LEU A 314 0.84 -5.88 -4.43
CA LEU A 314 -0.56 -5.79 -4.85
C LEU A 314 -1.49 -5.78 -3.63
N GLY A 315 -1.27 -6.66 -2.65
CA GLY A 315 -2.05 -6.70 -1.42
C GLY A 315 -1.94 -5.38 -0.63
N GLN A 316 -0.73 -4.83 -0.52
CA GLN A 316 -0.49 -3.54 0.14
C GLN A 316 -1.18 -2.38 -0.60
N ALA A 317 -1.08 -2.34 -1.94
CA ALA A 317 -1.72 -1.30 -2.74
C ALA A 317 -3.25 -1.34 -2.63
N GLN A 318 -3.84 -2.55 -2.54
CA GLN A 318 -5.28 -2.71 -2.32
C GLN A 318 -5.73 -2.22 -0.95
N GLU A 319 -5.01 -2.59 0.11
CA GLU A 319 -5.34 -2.13 1.45
C GLU A 319 -5.19 -0.61 1.54
N ALA A 320 -4.13 -0.05 0.97
CA ALA A 320 -3.89 1.40 0.91
C ALA A 320 -5.05 2.13 0.19
N LEU A 321 -5.44 1.63 -0.98
CA LEU A 321 -6.56 2.19 -1.74
C LEU A 321 -7.89 2.04 -0.99
N GLY A 322 -8.11 0.90 -0.33
CA GLY A 322 -9.28 0.67 0.52
C GLY A 322 -9.37 1.63 1.70
N ARG A 323 -8.24 1.98 2.33
CA ARG A 323 -8.19 2.99 3.41
C ARG A 323 -8.49 4.40 2.90
N LEU A 324 -7.93 4.78 1.76
CA LEU A 324 -8.23 6.06 1.11
C LEU A 324 -9.70 6.14 0.71
N ASN A 325 -10.26 5.09 0.13
CA ASN A 325 -11.66 5.05 -0.27
C ASN A 325 -12.62 5.12 0.92
N ARG A 326 -12.31 4.51 2.04
CA ARG A 326 -13.08 4.67 3.28
C ARG A 326 -13.10 6.12 3.75
N LEU A 327 -11.97 6.84 3.60
CA LEU A 327 -11.91 8.25 3.93
C LEU A 327 -12.68 9.10 2.91
N ILE A 328 -12.47 8.89 1.60
CA ILE A 328 -13.10 9.65 0.52
C ILE A 328 -14.63 9.45 0.50
N ASN A 329 -15.10 8.24 0.79
CA ASN A 329 -16.50 7.85 0.78
C ASN A 329 -17.13 7.88 2.19
N TYR A 330 -16.48 8.59 3.14
CA TYR A 330 -17.07 8.79 4.45
C TYR A 330 -18.46 9.46 4.32
N GLU A 331 -19.43 8.96 5.06
CA GLU A 331 -20.83 9.38 4.97
C GLU A 331 -20.95 10.87 5.35
N GLN A 332 -21.35 11.67 4.39
CA GLN A 332 -21.62 13.08 4.63
C GLN A 332 -22.98 13.21 5.30
N LEU A 333 -23.18 14.26 6.10
CA LEU A 333 -24.49 14.55 6.65
C LEU A 333 -25.51 14.67 5.51
N SER A 334 -26.64 13.98 5.65
CA SER A 334 -27.70 14.02 4.65
C SER A 334 -28.20 15.46 4.49
N THR A 335 -28.13 16.01 3.29
CA THR A 335 -28.83 17.26 2.96
C THR A 335 -30.24 16.92 2.51
N SER A 336 -31.24 17.42 3.20
CA SER A 336 -32.61 17.33 2.69
C SER A 336 -32.77 18.18 1.43
N HIS A 337 -33.69 17.79 0.56
CA HIS A 337 -33.95 18.51 -0.69
C HIS A 337 -34.55 19.93 -0.49
N GLU A 338 -35.05 20.23 0.69
CA GLU A 338 -35.55 21.56 1.08
C GLU A 338 -34.51 22.31 1.92
N ASN A 339 -33.52 22.93 1.26
CA ASN A 339 -32.58 23.78 1.95
C ASN A 339 -33.24 25.10 2.37
N VAL A 340 -33.58 25.23 3.63
CA VAL A 340 -34.00 26.51 4.21
C VAL A 340 -32.80 27.46 4.20
N SER A 341 -32.90 28.51 3.38
CA SER A 341 -31.82 29.50 3.17
C SER A 341 -31.93 30.75 4.07
N SER A 342 -33.08 30.93 4.78
CA SER A 342 -33.26 32.05 5.71
C SER A 342 -34.02 31.61 6.95
N MET A 343 -33.57 32.08 8.11
CA MET A 343 -34.16 31.81 9.41
C MET A 343 -34.71 33.12 9.99
N SER A 344 -35.95 33.11 10.47
CA SER A 344 -36.57 34.30 11.07
C SER A 344 -36.75 34.21 12.59
N LYS A 345 -36.66 32.98 13.14
CA LYS A 345 -36.73 32.70 14.59
C LYS A 345 -35.56 31.80 14.99
N PHE A 346 -35.12 31.95 16.22
CA PHE A 346 -33.93 31.28 16.74
C PHE A 346 -34.17 30.54 18.06
N ASP A 347 -35.43 30.17 18.35
CA ASP A 347 -35.70 29.23 19.43
C ASP A 347 -35.07 27.87 19.14
N ILE A 348 -34.43 27.24 20.14
CA ILE A 348 -33.81 25.94 20.00
C ILE A 348 -34.65 24.92 20.77
N THR A 349 -35.17 23.89 20.11
CA THR A 349 -35.97 22.83 20.72
C THR A 349 -35.33 21.47 20.49
N PHE A 350 -35.09 20.75 21.55
CA PHE A 350 -34.78 19.32 21.54
C PHE A 350 -36.07 18.56 21.80
N SER A 351 -36.43 17.64 20.92
CA SER A 351 -37.65 16.82 21.03
C SER A 351 -37.28 15.34 20.97
N HIS A 352 -37.39 14.66 22.11
CA HIS A 352 -37.09 13.23 22.29
C HIS A 352 -35.72 12.80 21.69
N VAL A 353 -34.68 13.58 21.92
CA VAL A 353 -33.36 13.37 21.33
C VAL A 353 -32.58 12.30 22.06
N SER A 354 -32.22 11.25 21.33
CA SER A 354 -31.18 10.25 21.74
C SER A 354 -30.01 10.26 20.78
N PHE A 355 -28.81 10.15 21.29
CA PHE A 355 -27.59 10.16 20.51
C PHE A 355 -26.54 9.21 21.07
N THR A 356 -25.88 8.47 20.14
CA THR A 356 -24.74 7.59 20.43
C THR A 356 -23.63 7.91 19.44
N TYR A 357 -22.40 8.12 19.90
CA TYR A 357 -21.25 8.31 19.02
C TYR A 357 -20.97 7.04 18.20
N PRO A 358 -20.45 7.14 16.95
CA PRO A 358 -20.27 6.01 16.05
C PRO A 358 -19.49 4.83 16.66
N ASP A 359 -18.47 5.11 17.46
CA ASP A 359 -17.58 4.09 18.04
C ASP A 359 -17.98 3.67 19.48
N CYS A 360 -19.12 4.17 19.98
CA CYS A 360 -19.60 3.88 21.31
C CYS A 360 -20.84 2.99 21.29
N LYS A 361 -20.98 2.12 22.31
CA LYS A 361 -22.20 1.31 22.51
C LYS A 361 -23.22 2.01 23.40
N GLU A 362 -22.76 2.90 24.28
CA GLU A 362 -23.59 3.60 25.23
C GLU A 362 -24.14 4.90 24.65
N LYS A 363 -25.36 5.24 24.99
CA LYS A 363 -25.98 6.50 24.61
C LYS A 363 -25.30 7.65 25.36
N ALA A 364 -24.82 8.64 24.64
CA ALA A 364 -24.29 9.88 25.20
C ALA A 364 -25.43 10.82 25.65
N ILE A 365 -26.60 10.71 25.02
CA ILE A 365 -27.84 11.39 25.35
C ILE A 365 -28.98 10.38 25.16
N ASP A 366 -29.92 10.32 26.12
CA ASP A 366 -31.06 9.43 26.09
C ASP A 366 -32.35 10.21 26.40
N ASP A 367 -33.23 10.29 25.38
CA ASP A 367 -34.57 10.86 25.42
C ASP A 367 -34.70 12.22 26.11
N ILE A 368 -33.91 13.22 25.67
CA ILE A 368 -33.99 14.58 26.22
C ILE A 368 -34.94 15.47 25.42
N SER A 369 -35.73 16.26 26.15
CA SER A 369 -36.66 17.25 25.58
C SER A 369 -36.59 18.54 26.38
N PHE A 370 -36.29 19.67 25.71
CA PHE A 370 -36.33 21.02 26.30
C PHE A 370 -36.36 22.08 25.20
N THR A 371 -36.71 23.31 25.58
CA THR A 371 -36.72 24.45 24.66
C THR A 371 -35.98 25.65 25.26
N ILE A 372 -35.19 26.32 24.43
CA ILE A 372 -34.51 27.56 24.71
C ILE A 372 -35.14 28.63 23.86
N LEU A 373 -35.77 29.62 24.48
CA LEU A 373 -36.37 30.73 23.73
C LEU A 373 -35.33 31.73 23.27
N GLN A 374 -35.57 32.39 22.15
CA GLN A 374 -34.74 33.42 21.62
C GLN A 374 -34.40 34.50 22.67
N GLY A 375 -33.12 34.86 22.82
CA GLY A 375 -32.66 35.84 23.80
C GLY A 375 -32.39 35.27 25.20
N GLN A 376 -32.74 34.01 25.49
CA GLN A 376 -32.41 33.37 26.77
C GLN A 376 -30.92 32.99 26.88
N ARG A 377 -30.41 33.08 28.09
CA ARG A 377 -29.10 32.53 28.47
C ARG A 377 -29.32 31.34 29.35
N ILE A 378 -28.74 30.19 28.96
CA ILE A 378 -28.86 28.98 29.74
C ILE A 378 -27.47 28.44 30.09
N ALA A 379 -27.39 27.71 31.20
CA ALA A 379 -26.22 26.96 31.63
C ALA A 379 -26.58 25.45 31.69
N LEU A 380 -25.80 24.62 31.05
CA LEU A 380 -25.87 23.16 31.17
C LEU A 380 -24.98 22.73 32.34
N VAL A 381 -25.61 22.23 33.42
CA VAL A 381 -24.93 21.79 34.64
C VAL A 381 -25.06 20.28 34.80
N GLY A 382 -24.02 19.63 35.28
CA GLY A 382 -24.01 18.20 35.56
C GLY A 382 -22.59 17.63 35.68
N ALA A 383 -22.49 16.38 36.07
CA ALA A 383 -21.22 15.67 36.22
C ALA A 383 -20.42 15.58 34.88
N SER A 384 -19.10 15.32 34.97
CA SER A 384 -18.31 15.02 33.75
C SER A 384 -18.88 13.80 33.05
N GLY A 385 -18.99 13.85 31.73
CA GLY A 385 -19.58 12.75 30.94
C GLY A 385 -21.12 12.76 30.82
N SER A 386 -21.86 13.73 31.45
CA SER A 386 -23.34 13.78 31.40
C SER A 386 -23.93 14.29 30.08
N GLY A 387 -23.18 14.36 28.98
CA GLY A 387 -23.70 14.74 27.66
C GLY A 387 -23.74 16.24 27.36
N LYS A 388 -23.31 17.15 28.25
CA LYS A 388 -23.36 18.62 28.07
C LYS A 388 -22.70 19.09 26.76
N THR A 389 -21.50 18.62 26.48
CA THR A 389 -20.76 18.95 25.26
C THR A 389 -21.44 18.33 24.03
N THR A 390 -22.06 17.17 24.18
CA THR A 390 -22.80 16.50 23.11
C THR A 390 -24.04 17.31 22.73
N ILE A 391 -24.81 17.81 23.71
CA ILE A 391 -25.95 18.70 23.46
C ILE A 391 -25.51 19.94 22.67
N ALA A 392 -24.43 20.61 23.15
CA ALA A 392 -23.91 21.80 22.49
C ALA A 392 -23.46 21.52 21.03
N ARG A 393 -22.92 20.34 20.72
CA ARG A 393 -22.46 19.92 19.39
C ARG A 393 -23.59 19.50 18.45
N LEU A 394 -24.74 19.07 18.97
CA LEU A 394 -25.89 18.72 18.15
C LEU A 394 -26.61 19.96 17.60
N ILE A 395 -26.53 21.10 18.27
CA ILE A 395 -27.14 22.37 17.80
C ILE A 395 -26.55 22.82 16.44
N PRO A 396 -25.22 22.95 16.29
CA PRO A 396 -24.59 23.28 14.99
C PRO A 396 -24.49 22.08 14.05
N ARG A 397 -25.15 20.98 14.36
CA ARG A 397 -25.17 19.76 13.53
C ARG A 397 -23.78 19.20 13.25
N PHE A 398 -22.92 19.07 14.29
CA PHE A 398 -21.65 18.32 14.14
C PHE A 398 -21.92 16.83 13.90
N TRP A 399 -23.05 16.35 14.40
CA TRP A 399 -23.56 15.00 14.27
C TRP A 399 -25.08 15.05 14.01
N ASP A 400 -25.59 14.05 13.30
CA ASP A 400 -27.04 13.84 13.18
C ASP A 400 -27.57 12.99 14.33
N THR A 401 -28.74 13.35 14.87
CA THR A 401 -29.42 12.54 15.87
C THR A 401 -29.93 11.24 15.27
N LYS A 402 -29.85 10.13 16.02
CA LYS A 402 -30.43 8.86 15.60
C LYS A 402 -31.95 8.83 15.86
N GLU A 403 -32.34 9.34 17.00
CA GLU A 403 -33.74 9.43 17.44
C GLU A 403 -34.05 10.86 17.85
N GLY A 404 -35.30 11.30 17.64
CA GLY A 404 -35.74 12.65 17.95
C GLY A 404 -35.22 13.70 16.98
N GLN A 405 -35.47 14.96 17.31
CA GLN A 405 -35.19 16.11 16.44
C GLN A 405 -34.60 17.28 17.23
N VAL A 406 -33.67 17.98 16.63
CA VAL A 406 -33.18 19.29 17.08
C VAL A 406 -33.74 20.32 16.12
N LEU A 407 -34.53 21.27 16.64
CA LEU A 407 -35.17 22.31 15.82
C LEU A 407 -34.57 23.67 16.17
N ILE A 408 -34.41 24.53 15.16
CA ILE A 408 -34.08 25.95 15.32
C ILE A 408 -35.16 26.76 14.61
N GLY A 409 -35.88 27.62 15.35
CA GLY A 409 -37.01 28.38 14.83
C GLY A 409 -38.13 27.50 14.26
N GLY A 410 -38.29 26.28 14.79
CA GLY A 410 -39.25 25.28 14.33
C GLY A 410 -38.79 24.44 13.15
N THR A 411 -37.60 24.70 12.56
CA THR A 411 -37.07 23.93 11.44
C THR A 411 -36.02 22.93 11.96
N ASN A 412 -36.09 21.69 11.49
CA ASN A 412 -35.12 20.65 11.87
C ASN A 412 -33.72 21.04 11.36
N VAL A 413 -32.68 20.91 12.19
CA VAL A 413 -31.30 21.21 11.79
C VAL A 413 -30.82 20.37 10.59
N LYS A 414 -31.43 19.19 10.35
CA LYS A 414 -31.15 18.34 9.18
C LYS A 414 -31.64 18.99 7.87
N ASP A 415 -32.64 19.87 7.92
CA ASP A 415 -33.24 20.54 6.76
C ASP A 415 -32.63 21.93 6.50
N ILE A 416 -31.73 22.40 7.39
CA ILE A 416 -31.02 23.65 7.25
C ILE A 416 -29.67 23.38 6.59
N SER A 417 -29.31 24.21 5.59
CA SER A 417 -28.00 24.08 4.98
C SER A 417 -26.86 24.35 5.99
N GLN A 418 -25.75 23.64 5.88
CA GLN A 418 -24.62 23.85 6.77
C GLN A 418 -24.10 25.29 6.71
N GLU A 419 -24.14 25.92 5.53
CA GLU A 419 -23.77 27.33 5.36
C GLU A 419 -24.70 28.26 6.17
N THR A 420 -26.01 28.02 6.14
CA THR A 420 -26.99 28.79 6.92
C THR A 420 -26.80 28.58 8.41
N LEU A 421 -26.55 27.34 8.86
CA LEU A 421 -26.24 27.05 10.28
C LEU A 421 -25.00 27.83 10.74
N MET A 422 -23.90 27.75 9.98
CA MET A 422 -22.64 28.40 10.36
C MET A 422 -22.69 29.93 10.29
N LYS A 423 -23.56 30.50 9.47
CA LYS A 423 -23.80 31.97 9.46
C LYS A 423 -24.57 32.46 10.70
N ASN A 424 -25.39 31.59 11.30
CA ASN A 424 -26.27 31.96 12.40
C ASN A 424 -25.82 31.43 13.78
N ILE A 425 -24.87 30.48 13.81
CA ILE A 425 -24.38 29.86 15.05
C ILE A 425 -22.90 30.14 15.20
N SER A 426 -22.50 30.68 16.33
CA SER A 426 -21.09 30.77 16.74
C SER A 426 -20.80 29.71 17.80
N PHE A 427 -19.70 28.98 17.63
CA PHE A 427 -19.30 27.90 18.54
C PHE A 427 -17.86 28.19 19.06
N VAL A 428 -17.70 28.18 20.37
CA VAL A 428 -16.38 28.32 21.01
C VAL A 428 -15.94 26.97 21.56
N PHE A 429 -14.84 26.44 21.02
CA PHE A 429 -14.26 25.16 21.47
C PHE A 429 -13.59 25.30 22.84
N GLN A 430 -13.57 24.24 23.62
CA GLN A 430 -12.88 24.18 24.91
C GLN A 430 -11.36 24.46 24.78
N ASN A 431 -10.74 23.98 23.70
CA ASN A 431 -9.35 24.20 23.36
C ASN A 431 -9.26 24.88 21.98
N PRO A 432 -9.41 26.21 21.92
CA PRO A 432 -9.34 26.95 20.67
C PRO A 432 -7.91 26.93 20.12
N HIS A 433 -7.77 26.66 18.84
CA HIS A 433 -6.50 26.79 18.11
C HIS A 433 -6.56 28.00 17.21
N LEU A 434 -5.57 28.88 17.34
CA LEU A 434 -5.39 30.02 16.45
C LEU A 434 -4.46 29.64 15.31
N PHE A 435 -4.74 30.16 14.12
CA PHE A 435 -3.80 30.10 13.02
C PHE A 435 -2.56 30.93 13.33
N LYS A 436 -1.41 30.48 12.83
CA LYS A 436 -0.12 31.18 13.02
C LYS A 436 -0.02 32.41 12.12
N THR A 437 -0.94 33.36 12.32
CA THR A 437 -1.11 34.61 11.59
C THR A 437 -1.39 35.74 12.58
N THR A 438 -1.70 36.96 12.12
CA THR A 438 -2.05 38.07 12.98
C THR A 438 -3.39 37.86 13.68
N LEU A 439 -3.63 38.55 14.79
CA LEU A 439 -4.94 38.53 15.48
C LEU A 439 -6.07 38.98 14.56
N LEU A 440 -5.83 40.03 13.76
CA LEU A 440 -6.81 40.53 12.79
C LEU A 440 -7.21 39.45 11.78
N GLU A 441 -6.25 38.74 11.20
CA GLU A 441 -6.51 37.62 10.27
C GLU A 441 -7.25 36.46 10.95
N ASN A 442 -6.99 36.17 12.22
CA ASN A 442 -7.72 35.14 12.96
C ASN A 442 -9.18 35.55 13.27
N ILE A 443 -9.48 36.87 13.34
CA ILE A 443 -10.84 37.37 13.61
C ILE A 443 -11.63 37.53 12.30
N ALA A 444 -10.96 37.91 11.22
CA ALA A 444 -11.55 38.22 9.91
C ALA A 444 -11.54 37.01 8.94
N TYR A 445 -11.27 35.84 9.42
CA TYR A 445 -11.12 34.64 8.59
C TYR A 445 -12.42 34.22 7.91
#